data_a4958e199a47e1071bb6defb79a669f4
#
_entry.id   a4958e199a47e1071bb6defb79a669f4
#
_cell.length_a   1.000
_cell.length_b   1.000
_cell.length_c   1.000
_cell.angle_alpha   90.00
_cell.angle_beta   90.00
_cell.angle_gamma   90.00
#
_symmetry.space_group_name_H-M   'P 1'
#
loop_
_entity.id
_entity.type
_entity.pdbx_description
1 polymer ?
#
loop_
_entity_poly.entity_id
_entity_poly.type
_entity_poly.pdbx_seq_one_letter_code
_entity_poly.pdbx_strand_id
1 'polypeptide(L)'
;MKKWILLGWCVPALFLSACDEPMPQKVNEPLAPVSFEKVTLQDSFWLPRLKTQKETLVPFSLDKTEPAVENLRRTGEYLKTGKGKLLPLPRYVASDLFKVMEGAAYLLTLEKDPELEKRMDEIIDIIADAQCEDGYLYELFTAPSQNAIGWGAGDKPYSFVVHSHELYNMGHMYEGAVAYYRATGKRKWLDVAEKNALHINKVFFEGDSNYNQGVPVNQAPGHQEIELALVKLHQVTGNELYLDMAKKFIDVRGVTYCPEGEGVMSPTYAQQHLPVREQRTAEGHSVRAMYLYSGMADVVATKGDSTLIPALESIWHDIVDKKMHINGGLGAVPGIEGFGPAYELPNKDTYDETCAAVGNVLFNYRMFLATGDAKYVDVAEVALYNNVLAGVNLEGNRFFYVNVLEADGKK
;
A
#
# COMPACT_ATOMS: atom_id res chain seq x y z
N MET A 1 45.19 -62.87 -48.48
CA MET A 1 43.92 -62.19 -48.18
C MET A 1 44.00 -61.69 -46.78
N LYS A 2 44.35 -60.43 -46.59
CA LYS A 2 44.44 -59.79 -45.26
C LYS A 2 43.18 -58.95 -45.05
N LYS A 3 42.38 -59.27 -44.02
CA LYS A 3 41.22 -58.48 -43.56
C LYS A 3 41.73 -57.39 -42.66
N TRP A 4 41.42 -56.14 -42.97
CA TRP A 4 41.60 -54.96 -42.05
C TRP A 4 40.32 -54.76 -41.26
N ILE A 5 40.43 -54.77 -39.94
CA ILE A 5 39.37 -54.42 -39.02
C ILE A 5 39.57 -52.92 -38.67
N LEU A 6 38.63 -52.08 -39.08
CA LEU A 6 38.56 -50.69 -38.65
C LEU A 6 37.86 -50.60 -37.24
N LEU A 7 38.60 -50.27 -36.18
CA LEU A 7 38.06 -49.90 -34.94
C LEU A 7 37.60 -48.43 -34.99
N GLY A 8 36.30 -48.23 -34.98
CA GLY A 8 35.71 -46.89 -34.79
C GLY A 8 35.79 -46.47 -33.33
N TRP A 9 36.44 -45.35 -33.08
CA TRP A 9 36.43 -44.69 -31.76
C TRP A 9 35.17 -43.83 -31.68
N CYS A 10 34.18 -44.22 -30.83
CA CYS A 10 33.10 -43.34 -30.39
C CYS A 10 33.63 -42.45 -29.28
N VAL A 11 33.81 -41.16 -29.56
CA VAL A 11 34.01 -40.12 -28.51
C VAL A 11 32.64 -39.69 -28.02
N PRO A 12 32.32 -39.85 -26.75
CA PRO A 12 31.07 -39.27 -26.23
C PRO A 12 31.21 -37.75 -26.14
N ALA A 13 30.40 -37.04 -26.92
CA ALA A 13 30.23 -35.59 -26.77
C ALA A 13 29.52 -35.34 -25.43
N LEU A 14 30.25 -34.90 -24.44
CA LEU A 14 29.70 -34.30 -23.21
C LEU A 14 29.07 -32.96 -23.59
N PHE A 15 27.75 -32.93 -23.70
CA PHE A 15 26.99 -31.67 -23.65
C PHE A 15 27.08 -31.12 -22.23
N LEU A 16 27.99 -30.19 -22.01
CA LEU A 16 27.93 -29.28 -20.87
C LEU A 16 26.76 -28.35 -21.13
N SER A 17 25.60 -28.63 -20.50
CA SER A 17 24.56 -27.63 -20.30
C SER A 17 25.16 -26.58 -19.37
N ALA A 18 25.63 -25.49 -19.95
CA ALA A 18 25.85 -24.27 -19.19
C ALA A 18 24.46 -23.83 -18.69
N CYS A 19 24.20 -23.99 -17.41
CA CYS A 19 23.18 -23.20 -16.76
C CYS A 19 23.67 -21.75 -16.85
N ASP A 20 23.11 -20.98 -17.78
CA ASP A 20 23.23 -19.54 -17.75
C ASP A 20 22.56 -19.09 -16.44
N GLU A 21 23.38 -18.88 -15.39
CA GLU A 21 22.91 -18.05 -14.27
C GLU A 21 22.56 -16.69 -14.87
N PRO A 22 21.35 -16.19 -14.63
CA PRO A 22 20.99 -14.87 -15.11
C PRO A 22 22.00 -13.88 -14.53
N MET A 23 22.73 -13.20 -15.40
CA MET A 23 23.66 -12.14 -14.97
C MET A 23 22.86 -11.16 -14.10
N PRO A 24 23.40 -10.73 -12.94
CA PRO A 24 22.75 -9.73 -12.14
C PRO A 24 22.47 -8.52 -13.03
N GLN A 25 21.20 -8.17 -13.19
CA GLN A 25 20.80 -6.97 -13.90
C GLN A 25 21.55 -5.80 -13.27
N LYS A 26 22.28 -5.04 -14.08
CA LYS A 26 22.82 -3.74 -13.64
C LYS A 26 21.61 -2.92 -13.22
N VAL A 27 21.45 -2.72 -11.92
CA VAL A 27 20.52 -1.73 -11.41
C VAL A 27 21.03 -0.39 -11.90
N ASN A 28 20.34 0.22 -12.86
CA ASN A 28 20.60 1.59 -13.26
C ASN A 28 20.43 2.47 -12.02
N GLU A 29 21.08 3.65 -12.00
CA GLU A 29 20.83 4.61 -10.92
C GLU A 29 19.31 4.85 -10.85
N PRO A 30 18.71 4.87 -9.65
CA PRO A 30 17.29 5.09 -9.49
C PRO A 30 16.85 6.38 -10.17
N LEU A 31 15.71 6.33 -10.87
CA LEU A 31 15.17 7.51 -11.52
C LEU A 31 14.51 8.43 -10.47
N ALA A 32 14.73 9.72 -10.59
CA ALA A 32 14.03 10.70 -9.78
C ALA A 32 12.77 11.16 -10.53
N PRO A 33 11.57 11.08 -9.93
CA PRO A 33 10.36 11.60 -10.54
C PRO A 33 10.43 13.11 -10.70
N VAL A 34 9.97 13.63 -11.83
CA VAL A 34 9.76 15.08 -11.98
C VAL A 34 8.55 15.47 -11.14
N SER A 35 8.70 16.52 -10.32
CA SER A 35 7.56 17.04 -9.57
C SER A 35 6.43 17.45 -10.53
N PHE A 36 5.22 16.97 -10.27
CA PHE A 36 4.08 17.26 -11.13
C PHE A 36 3.68 18.75 -11.14
N GLU A 37 4.13 19.56 -10.17
CA GLU A 37 4.05 21.02 -10.22
C GLU A 37 4.74 21.62 -11.46
N LYS A 38 5.75 20.91 -11.99
CA LYS A 38 6.49 21.30 -13.20
C LYS A 38 5.88 20.76 -14.48
N VAL A 39 4.77 20.03 -14.38
CA VAL A 39 4.08 19.42 -15.52
C VAL A 39 2.78 20.16 -15.77
N THR A 40 2.59 20.65 -16.99
CA THR A 40 1.35 21.28 -17.42
C THR A 40 0.62 20.36 -18.38
N LEU A 41 -0.60 19.96 -18.03
CA LEU A 41 -1.46 19.18 -18.91
C LEU A 41 -2.19 20.10 -19.89
N GLN A 42 -2.21 19.74 -21.18
CA GLN A 42 -2.89 20.48 -22.26
C GLN A 42 -3.58 19.48 -23.19
N ASP A 43 -4.51 18.71 -22.64
CA ASP A 43 -5.17 17.64 -23.37
C ASP A 43 -6.69 17.59 -23.09
N SER A 44 -7.40 16.84 -23.91
CA SER A 44 -8.86 16.68 -23.81
C SER A 44 -9.29 15.45 -23.00
N PHE A 45 -8.36 14.67 -22.47
CA PHE A 45 -8.65 13.46 -21.71
C PHE A 45 -8.45 13.65 -20.19
N TRP A 46 -7.28 14.15 -19.78
CA TRP A 46 -6.95 14.31 -18.36
C TRP A 46 -7.54 15.58 -17.74
N LEU A 47 -7.52 16.71 -18.46
CA LEU A 47 -8.04 17.97 -17.92
C LEU A 47 -9.51 17.90 -17.49
N PRO A 48 -10.44 17.30 -18.26
CA PRO A 48 -11.82 17.12 -17.79
C PRO A 48 -11.92 16.24 -16.54
N ARG A 49 -11.08 15.20 -16.42
CA ARG A 49 -11.04 14.34 -15.24
C ARG A 49 -10.52 15.05 -14.00
N LEU A 50 -9.46 15.84 -14.13
CA LEU A 50 -8.96 16.69 -13.03
C LEU A 50 -10.02 17.70 -12.58
N LYS A 51 -10.76 18.29 -13.52
CA LYS A 51 -11.89 19.15 -13.19
C LYS A 51 -12.96 18.40 -12.40
N THR A 52 -13.34 17.21 -12.82
CA THR A 52 -14.29 16.36 -12.10
C THR A 52 -13.77 15.99 -10.70
N GLN A 53 -12.48 15.69 -10.57
CA GLN A 53 -11.85 15.42 -9.28
C GLN A 53 -12.03 16.62 -8.33
N LYS A 54 -11.73 17.82 -8.80
CA LYS A 54 -11.80 19.04 -8.01
C LYS A 54 -13.24 19.44 -7.67
N GLU A 55 -14.13 19.47 -8.65
CA GLU A 55 -15.48 20.03 -8.51
C GLU A 55 -16.49 19.04 -7.90
N THR A 56 -16.25 17.75 -8.03
CA THR A 56 -17.23 16.73 -7.61
C THR A 56 -16.64 15.65 -6.71
N LEU A 57 -15.60 14.91 -7.16
CA LEU A 57 -15.17 13.69 -6.47
C LEU A 57 -14.61 14.00 -5.09
N VAL A 58 -13.69 14.94 -4.96
CA VAL A 58 -13.06 15.27 -3.66
C VAL A 58 -14.06 15.86 -2.68
N PRO A 59 -14.90 16.87 -3.05
CA PRO A 59 -15.96 17.37 -2.16
C PRO A 59 -16.94 16.27 -1.72
N PHE A 60 -17.41 15.45 -2.66
CA PHE A 60 -18.31 14.33 -2.39
C PHE A 60 -17.66 13.31 -1.43
N SER A 61 -16.39 12.96 -1.65
CA SER A 61 -15.69 11.98 -0.83
C SER A 61 -15.38 12.52 0.58
N LEU A 62 -15.04 13.80 0.72
CA LEU A 62 -14.89 14.45 2.02
C LEU A 62 -16.20 14.44 2.83
N ASP A 63 -17.35 14.64 2.16
CA ASP A 63 -18.65 14.56 2.82
C ASP A 63 -18.98 13.11 3.25
N LYS A 64 -18.57 12.11 2.46
CA LYS A 64 -18.76 10.69 2.81
C LYS A 64 -17.85 10.22 3.94
N THR A 65 -16.71 10.85 4.14
CA THR A 65 -15.78 10.53 5.25
C THR A 65 -16.03 11.34 6.52
N GLU A 66 -17.05 12.22 6.56
CA GLU A 66 -17.44 12.98 7.75
C GLU A 66 -17.66 12.11 9.02
N PRO A 67 -18.21 10.89 8.95
CA PRO A 67 -18.28 10.02 10.14
C PRO A 67 -16.91 9.67 10.74
N ALA A 68 -15.85 9.55 9.91
CA ALA A 68 -14.48 9.35 10.40
C ALA A 68 -13.95 10.60 11.10
N VAL A 69 -14.19 11.79 10.53
CA VAL A 69 -13.87 13.08 11.17
C VAL A 69 -14.58 13.19 12.54
N GLU A 70 -15.85 12.80 12.62
CA GLU A 70 -16.61 12.82 13.86
C GLU A 70 -16.00 11.86 14.91
N ASN A 71 -15.56 10.66 14.55
CA ASN A 71 -14.89 9.77 15.50
C ASN A 71 -13.56 10.35 16.00
N LEU A 72 -12.77 10.96 15.12
CA LEU A 72 -11.55 11.66 15.55
C LEU A 72 -11.87 12.83 16.49
N ARG A 73 -12.91 13.63 16.22
CA ARG A 73 -13.36 14.72 17.10
C ARG A 73 -13.76 14.19 18.48
N ARG A 74 -14.54 13.11 18.52
CA ARG A 74 -14.95 12.44 19.77
C ARG A 74 -13.77 11.86 20.54
N THR A 75 -12.76 11.37 19.83
CA THR A 75 -11.51 10.89 20.44
C THR A 75 -10.77 12.03 21.12
N GLY A 76 -10.59 13.17 20.45
CA GLY A 76 -9.99 14.36 21.05
C GLY A 76 -10.77 14.91 22.24
N GLU A 77 -12.11 14.91 22.17
CA GLU A 77 -12.97 15.28 23.31
C GLU A 77 -12.81 14.29 24.47
N TYR A 78 -12.76 12.98 24.20
CA TYR A 78 -12.55 11.97 25.22
C TYR A 78 -11.20 12.13 25.92
N LEU A 79 -10.12 12.39 25.16
CA LEU A 79 -8.80 12.65 25.74
C LEU A 79 -8.80 13.87 26.68
N LYS A 80 -9.58 14.91 26.36
CA LYS A 80 -9.68 16.14 27.18
C LYS A 80 -10.59 16.00 28.40
N THR A 81 -11.66 15.22 28.30
CA THR A 81 -12.76 15.23 29.30
C THR A 81 -13.02 13.89 29.97
N GLY A 82 -12.53 12.80 29.42
CA GLY A 82 -12.85 11.42 29.83
C GLY A 82 -14.30 11.02 29.52
N LYS A 83 -15.00 11.77 28.65
CA LYS A 83 -16.42 11.55 28.36
C LYS A 83 -16.66 11.42 26.85
N GLY A 84 -17.65 10.61 26.49
CA GLY A 84 -18.04 10.39 25.11
C GLY A 84 -17.86 8.94 24.69
N LYS A 85 -18.34 8.63 23.50
CA LYS A 85 -18.18 7.33 22.85
C LYS A 85 -18.16 7.51 21.33
N LEU A 86 -17.50 6.59 20.64
CA LEU A 86 -17.39 6.60 19.17
C LEU A 86 -18.69 6.16 18.49
N LEU A 87 -18.83 6.56 17.23
CA LEU A 87 -19.76 5.94 16.28
C LEU A 87 -19.30 4.50 15.98
N PRO A 88 -20.23 3.58 15.70
CA PRO A 88 -19.91 2.18 15.40
C PRO A 88 -19.37 2.01 13.96
N LEU A 89 -18.16 2.48 13.68
CA LEU A 89 -17.52 2.43 12.37
C LEU A 89 -16.52 1.28 12.27
N PRO A 90 -16.21 0.80 11.04
CA PRO A 90 -15.17 -0.17 10.81
C PRO A 90 -13.77 0.30 11.27
N ARG A 91 -12.91 -0.65 11.65
CA ARG A 91 -11.55 -0.42 12.16
C ARG A 91 -10.59 0.31 11.21
N TYR A 92 -10.92 0.36 9.93
CA TYR A 92 -10.09 0.98 8.87
C TYR A 92 -10.61 2.34 8.37
N VAL A 93 -11.74 2.82 8.90
CA VAL A 93 -12.46 3.96 8.32
C VAL A 93 -11.67 5.27 8.32
N ALA A 94 -10.75 5.47 9.27
CA ALA A 94 -9.91 6.66 9.28
C ALA A 94 -9.01 6.74 8.04
N SER A 95 -8.60 5.58 7.48
CA SER A 95 -7.80 5.56 6.26
C SER A 95 -8.56 6.11 5.04
N ASP A 96 -9.88 5.96 4.99
CA ASP A 96 -10.68 6.52 3.89
C ASP A 96 -10.60 8.04 3.88
N LEU A 97 -10.70 8.67 5.06
CA LEU A 97 -10.49 10.11 5.21
C LEU A 97 -9.08 10.53 4.78
N PHE A 98 -8.05 9.82 5.25
CA PHE A 98 -6.65 10.18 4.96
C PHE A 98 -6.33 10.09 3.47
N LYS A 99 -6.84 9.07 2.76
CA LYS A 99 -6.71 8.94 1.29
C LYS A 99 -7.38 10.08 0.55
N VAL A 100 -8.60 10.47 0.96
CA VAL A 100 -9.30 11.60 0.35
C VAL A 100 -8.54 12.90 0.58
N MET A 101 -8.01 13.11 1.78
CA MET A 101 -7.20 14.28 2.10
C MET A 101 -5.87 14.30 1.34
N GLU A 102 -5.25 13.15 1.09
CA GLU A 102 -4.07 13.04 0.21
C GLU A 102 -4.41 13.51 -1.21
N GLY A 103 -5.50 12.99 -1.78
CA GLY A 103 -5.98 13.42 -3.10
C GLY A 103 -6.30 14.92 -3.17
N ALA A 104 -6.92 15.48 -2.12
CA ALA A 104 -7.18 16.90 -1.98
C ALA A 104 -5.89 17.73 -1.93
N ALA A 105 -4.86 17.25 -1.23
CA ALA A 105 -3.56 17.91 -1.19
C ALA A 105 -2.87 17.95 -2.56
N TYR A 106 -3.00 16.90 -3.36
CA TYR A 106 -2.50 16.92 -4.74
C TYR A 106 -3.22 17.96 -5.62
N LEU A 107 -4.53 18.15 -5.42
CA LEU A 107 -5.26 19.22 -6.12
C LEU A 107 -4.77 20.62 -5.69
N LEU A 108 -4.51 20.86 -4.41
CA LEU A 108 -3.94 22.11 -3.90
C LEU A 108 -2.56 22.42 -4.50
N THR A 109 -1.78 21.37 -4.81
CA THR A 109 -0.49 21.52 -5.48
C THR A 109 -0.65 22.02 -6.93
N LEU A 110 -1.69 21.54 -7.64
CA LEU A 110 -1.96 21.93 -9.01
C LEU A 110 -2.59 23.33 -9.12
N GLU A 111 -3.47 23.65 -8.19
CA GLU A 111 -4.20 24.93 -8.19
C GLU A 111 -4.56 25.34 -6.77
N LYS A 112 -4.29 26.60 -6.41
CA LYS A 112 -4.66 27.14 -5.10
C LYS A 112 -6.17 27.16 -4.92
N ASP A 113 -6.66 26.61 -3.81
CA ASP A 113 -8.05 26.60 -3.42
C ASP A 113 -8.16 26.91 -1.91
N PRO A 114 -8.34 28.18 -1.51
CA PRO A 114 -8.36 28.57 -0.11
C PRO A 114 -9.48 27.95 0.71
N GLU A 115 -10.64 27.64 0.10
CA GLU A 115 -11.76 27.00 0.81
C GLU A 115 -11.44 25.52 1.11
N LEU A 116 -10.89 24.80 0.12
CA LEU A 116 -10.44 23.42 0.33
C LEU A 116 -9.30 23.38 1.35
N GLU A 117 -8.31 24.26 1.25
CA GLU A 117 -7.20 24.35 2.20
C GLU A 117 -7.71 24.62 3.63
N LYS A 118 -8.65 25.55 3.82
CA LYS A 118 -9.26 25.83 5.10
C LYS A 118 -10.00 24.63 5.68
N ARG A 119 -10.79 23.92 4.87
CA ARG A 119 -11.49 22.69 5.28
C ARG A 119 -10.49 21.62 5.73
N MET A 120 -9.37 21.45 5.02
CA MET A 120 -8.31 20.53 5.40
C MET A 120 -7.64 20.94 6.71
N ASP A 121 -7.35 22.21 6.91
CA ASP A 121 -6.78 22.72 8.18
C ASP A 121 -7.69 22.39 9.37
N GLU A 122 -9.01 22.59 9.24
CA GLU A 122 -9.99 22.27 10.29
C GLU A 122 -9.99 20.76 10.61
N ILE A 123 -9.87 19.89 9.60
CA ILE A 123 -9.78 18.43 9.81
C ILE A 123 -8.42 18.06 10.45
N ILE A 124 -7.34 18.69 10.03
CA ILE A 124 -6.00 18.48 10.60
C ILE A 124 -5.96 18.86 12.09
N ASP A 125 -6.66 19.93 12.48
CA ASP A 125 -6.79 20.32 13.88
C ASP A 125 -7.48 19.21 14.70
N ILE A 126 -8.53 18.60 14.16
CA ILE A 126 -9.24 17.48 14.78
C ILE A 126 -8.34 16.24 14.89
N ILE A 127 -7.57 15.92 13.83
CA ILE A 127 -6.61 14.80 13.84
C ILE A 127 -5.56 15.02 14.95
N ALA A 128 -5.00 16.23 15.04
CA ALA A 128 -4.01 16.57 16.06
C ALA A 128 -4.58 16.46 17.48
N ASP A 129 -5.82 16.91 17.70
CA ASP A 129 -6.52 16.79 18.98
C ASP A 129 -6.83 15.33 19.39
N ALA A 130 -6.93 14.42 18.41
CA ALA A 130 -7.18 12.99 18.63
C ALA A 130 -5.91 12.18 18.97
N GLN A 131 -4.72 12.77 18.81
CA GLN A 131 -3.46 12.10 19.10
C GLN A 131 -3.14 12.10 20.60
N CYS A 132 -2.83 10.93 21.16
CA CYS A 132 -2.37 10.78 22.54
C CYS A 132 -1.02 11.51 22.78
N GLU A 133 -0.73 11.78 24.05
CA GLU A 133 0.50 12.49 24.45
C GLU A 133 1.78 11.74 24.01
N ASP A 134 1.75 10.41 24.04
CA ASP A 134 2.85 9.54 23.61
C ASP A 134 2.96 9.37 22.09
N GLY A 135 2.03 9.92 21.30
CA GLY A 135 1.99 9.83 19.85
C GLY A 135 1.08 8.75 19.28
N TYR A 136 0.48 7.90 20.12
CA TYR A 136 -0.52 6.93 19.65
C TYR A 136 -1.72 7.62 19.01
N LEU A 137 -2.21 7.09 17.90
CA LEU A 137 -3.37 7.63 17.20
C LEU A 137 -4.16 6.47 16.58
N TYR A 138 -5.19 6.04 17.27
CA TYR A 138 -6.19 5.10 16.78
C TYR A 138 -7.42 5.17 17.66
N GLU A 139 -8.51 5.64 17.11
CA GLU A 139 -9.72 5.99 17.84
C GLU A 139 -10.31 4.81 18.62
N LEU A 140 -10.32 3.59 18.03
CA LEU A 140 -10.98 2.42 18.63
C LEU A 140 -10.40 1.98 19.98
N PHE A 141 -9.13 2.26 20.24
CA PHE A 141 -8.51 1.95 21.54
C PHE A 141 -8.29 3.18 22.41
N THR A 142 -8.51 4.38 21.88
CA THR A 142 -8.36 5.62 22.62
C THR A 142 -9.66 6.02 23.33
N ALA A 143 -10.81 5.86 22.69
CA ALA A 143 -12.11 6.22 23.25
C ALA A 143 -13.09 5.03 23.25
N PRO A 144 -14.08 4.96 24.15
CA PRO A 144 -15.04 3.86 24.21
C PRO A 144 -15.83 3.70 22.91
N SER A 145 -15.84 2.48 22.36
CA SER A 145 -16.59 2.13 21.16
C SER A 145 -17.44 0.89 21.40
N GLN A 146 -18.63 0.83 20.80
CA GLN A 146 -19.44 -0.37 20.79
C GLN A 146 -18.86 -1.47 19.86
N ASN A 147 -17.98 -1.09 18.92
CA ASN A 147 -17.33 -1.98 17.96
C ASN A 147 -15.86 -2.26 18.29
N ALA A 148 -15.30 -1.68 19.36
CA ALA A 148 -13.86 -1.77 19.65
C ALA A 148 -13.36 -3.21 19.80
N ILE A 149 -14.22 -4.12 20.22
CA ILE A 149 -13.91 -5.54 20.39
C ILE A 149 -14.57 -6.33 19.26
N GLY A 150 -14.71 -5.72 18.08
CA GLY A 150 -15.16 -6.38 16.88
C GLY A 150 -14.08 -7.30 16.33
N TRP A 151 -14.52 -8.27 15.53
CA TRP A 151 -13.64 -9.18 14.83
C TRP A 151 -12.45 -8.45 14.17
N GLY A 152 -11.24 -8.83 14.56
CA GLY A 152 -9.99 -8.41 13.94
C GLY A 152 -9.33 -7.14 14.48
N ALA A 153 -9.87 -6.43 15.49
CA ALA A 153 -9.16 -5.29 16.08
C ALA A 153 -8.18 -5.68 17.20
N GLY A 154 -8.46 -6.76 17.92
CA GLY A 154 -7.74 -7.14 19.13
C GLY A 154 -8.43 -6.56 20.39
N ASP A 155 -7.81 -6.72 21.54
CA ASP A 155 -8.35 -6.31 22.86
C ASP A 155 -7.66 -5.06 23.44
N LYS A 156 -6.53 -4.67 22.89
CA LYS A 156 -5.74 -3.50 23.29
C LYS A 156 -4.83 -3.05 22.15
N PRO A 157 -4.20 -1.88 22.23
CA PRO A 157 -3.27 -1.38 21.23
C PRO A 157 -2.23 -2.43 20.84
N TYR A 158 -2.07 -2.62 19.53
CA TYR A 158 -1.10 -3.52 18.89
C TYR A 158 -1.17 -4.99 19.28
N SER A 159 -2.30 -5.45 19.90
CA SER A 159 -2.45 -6.85 20.31
C SER A 159 -2.80 -7.80 19.16
N PHE A 160 -3.27 -7.28 18.03
CA PHE A 160 -3.60 -8.09 16.86
C PHE A 160 -3.20 -7.40 15.55
N VAL A 161 -1.89 -7.17 15.40
CA VAL A 161 -1.27 -6.39 14.31
C VAL A 161 -1.68 -6.87 12.92
N VAL A 162 -1.93 -8.19 12.74
CA VAL A 162 -2.33 -8.78 11.45
C VAL A 162 -3.67 -8.27 10.93
N HIS A 163 -4.59 -7.88 11.82
CA HIS A 163 -5.94 -7.49 11.42
C HIS A 163 -6.46 -6.15 11.99
N SER A 164 -5.75 -5.53 12.94
CA SER A 164 -6.22 -4.32 13.61
C SER A 164 -6.33 -3.09 12.70
N HIS A 165 -5.56 -3.05 11.62
CA HIS A 165 -5.42 -1.90 10.72
C HIS A 165 -4.84 -0.63 11.37
N GLU A 166 -4.28 -0.71 12.59
CA GLU A 166 -3.64 0.43 13.24
C GLU A 166 -2.55 1.03 12.35
N LEU A 167 -1.58 0.20 11.93
CA LEU A 167 -0.47 0.66 11.08
C LEU A 167 -0.91 1.05 9.66
N TYR A 168 -1.96 0.42 9.13
CA TYR A 168 -2.56 0.77 7.84
C TYR A 168 -3.15 2.19 7.86
N ASN A 169 -3.94 2.51 8.88
CA ASN A 169 -4.47 3.87 9.03
C ASN A 169 -3.32 4.90 9.17
N MET A 170 -2.28 4.56 9.91
CA MET A 170 -1.13 5.46 10.08
C MET A 170 -0.32 5.62 8.80
N GLY A 171 -0.15 4.58 8.01
CA GLY A 171 0.48 4.69 6.70
C GLY A 171 -0.23 5.73 5.82
N HIS A 172 -1.54 5.60 5.62
CA HIS A 172 -2.32 6.60 4.86
C HIS A 172 -2.30 8.00 5.49
N MET A 173 -2.25 8.09 6.81
CA MET A 173 -2.10 9.37 7.50
C MET A 173 -0.76 10.03 7.16
N TYR A 174 0.34 9.28 7.09
CA TYR A 174 1.65 9.82 6.69
C TYR A 174 1.67 10.26 5.23
N GLU A 175 1.07 9.48 4.33
CA GLU A 175 0.95 9.83 2.92
C GLU A 175 0.23 11.17 2.73
N GLY A 176 -0.93 11.33 3.37
CA GLY A 176 -1.70 12.57 3.36
C GLY A 176 -0.94 13.74 3.98
N ALA A 177 -0.25 13.53 5.11
CA ALA A 177 0.54 14.56 5.77
C ALA A 177 1.72 15.06 4.91
N VAL A 178 2.43 14.13 4.25
CA VAL A 178 3.51 14.46 3.30
C VAL A 178 2.98 15.24 2.11
N ALA A 179 1.85 14.79 1.52
CA ALA A 179 1.23 15.47 0.38
C ALA A 179 0.80 16.89 0.75
N TYR A 180 0.15 17.07 1.91
CA TYR A 180 -0.30 18.37 2.38
C TYR A 180 0.87 19.32 2.69
N TYR A 181 1.92 18.82 3.34
CA TYR A 181 3.13 19.62 3.57
C TYR A 181 3.78 20.07 2.28
N ARG A 182 3.89 19.20 1.26
CA ARG A 182 4.44 19.56 -0.06
C ARG A 182 3.59 20.63 -0.76
N ALA A 183 2.26 20.53 -0.64
CA ALA A 183 1.33 21.47 -1.28
C ALA A 183 1.31 22.86 -0.64
N THR A 184 1.44 22.95 0.70
CA THR A 184 1.16 24.17 1.46
C THR A 184 2.34 24.69 2.29
N GLY A 185 3.33 23.86 2.58
CA GLY A 185 4.42 24.15 3.53
C GLY A 185 3.99 24.10 5.01
N LYS A 186 2.71 23.81 5.33
CA LYS A 186 2.21 23.76 6.69
C LYS A 186 2.60 22.44 7.38
N ARG A 187 3.26 22.53 8.54
CA ARG A 187 3.82 21.37 9.22
C ARG A 187 2.87 20.60 10.12
N LYS A 188 1.77 21.18 10.56
CA LYS A 188 0.96 20.63 11.66
C LYS A 188 0.62 19.15 11.47
N TRP A 189 0.16 18.75 10.30
CA TRP A 189 -0.16 17.34 10.03
C TRP A 189 1.11 16.48 9.93
N LEU A 190 2.17 17.02 9.35
CA LEU A 190 3.47 16.34 9.32
C LEU A 190 4.03 16.11 10.72
N ASP A 191 3.89 17.07 11.64
CA ASP A 191 4.33 16.93 13.03
C ASP A 191 3.55 15.84 13.78
N VAL A 192 2.24 15.69 13.50
CA VAL A 192 1.43 14.56 13.99
C VAL A 192 1.98 13.23 13.45
N ALA A 193 2.31 13.16 12.15
CA ALA A 193 2.86 11.97 11.52
C ALA A 193 4.23 11.59 12.10
N GLU A 194 5.14 12.55 12.24
CA GLU A 194 6.47 12.32 12.84
C GLU A 194 6.36 11.84 14.29
N LYS A 195 5.49 12.48 15.11
CA LYS A 195 5.26 12.07 16.49
C LYS A 195 4.73 10.63 16.59
N ASN A 196 3.80 10.26 15.71
CA ASN A 196 3.29 8.89 15.65
C ASN A 196 4.36 7.90 15.14
N ALA A 197 5.17 8.25 14.15
CA ALA A 197 6.24 7.38 13.67
C ALA A 197 7.29 7.10 14.77
N LEU A 198 7.65 8.10 15.56
CA LEU A 198 8.54 7.92 16.72
C LEU A 198 7.93 7.01 17.78
N HIS A 199 6.64 7.15 18.06
CA HIS A 199 5.89 6.25 18.93
C HIS A 199 5.93 4.80 18.41
N ILE A 200 5.65 4.59 17.12
CA ILE A 200 5.68 3.25 16.51
C ILE A 200 7.10 2.67 16.58
N ASN A 201 8.14 3.44 16.29
CA ASN A 201 9.53 2.96 16.44
C ASN A 201 9.79 2.45 17.84
N LYS A 202 9.41 3.25 18.86
CA LYS A 202 9.60 2.88 20.26
C LYS A 202 8.85 1.59 20.62
N VAL A 203 7.58 1.45 20.23
CA VAL A 203 6.77 0.27 20.58
C VAL A 203 7.19 -0.97 19.80
N PHE A 204 7.48 -0.84 18.52
CA PHE A 204 7.74 -1.99 17.66
C PHE A 204 9.17 -2.49 17.69
N PHE A 205 10.16 -1.59 17.88
CA PHE A 205 11.57 -1.94 17.68
C PHE A 205 12.48 -1.68 18.90
N GLU A 206 12.11 -0.78 19.81
CA GLU A 206 12.91 -0.48 21.00
C GLU A 206 12.33 -1.10 22.28
N GLY A 207 11.00 -1.15 22.38
CA GLY A 207 10.26 -1.56 23.56
C GLY A 207 9.76 -0.36 24.38
N ASP A 208 8.47 -0.37 24.74
CA ASP A 208 7.85 0.64 25.61
C ASP A 208 7.09 -0.04 26.75
N SER A 209 7.37 0.37 28.00
CA SER A 209 6.76 -0.21 29.20
C SER A 209 5.24 -0.11 29.24
N ASN A 210 4.64 0.83 28.51
CA ASN A 210 3.19 1.01 28.43
C ASN A 210 2.54 0.07 27.42
N TYR A 211 3.34 -0.54 26.55
CA TYR A 211 2.89 -1.43 25.48
C TYR A 211 3.62 -2.77 25.55
N ASN A 212 2.94 -3.86 25.26
CA ASN A 212 3.49 -5.21 25.20
C ASN A 212 4.49 -5.55 26.34
N GLN A 213 4.25 -5.02 27.56
CA GLN A 213 5.07 -5.22 28.75
C GLN A 213 6.55 -4.80 28.58
N GLY A 214 6.81 -3.82 27.74
CA GLY A 214 8.16 -3.33 27.44
C GLY A 214 8.94 -4.15 26.44
N VAL A 215 8.37 -5.23 25.92
CA VAL A 215 8.98 -6.04 24.87
C VAL A 215 8.61 -5.45 23.50
N PRO A 216 9.57 -5.25 22.59
CA PRO A 216 9.26 -4.83 21.23
C PRO A 216 8.21 -5.73 20.58
N VAL A 217 7.20 -5.15 19.93
CA VAL A 217 6.17 -5.92 19.23
C VAL A 217 6.78 -6.72 18.09
N ASN A 218 7.69 -6.11 17.34
CA ASN A 218 8.52 -6.75 16.32
C ASN A 218 7.74 -7.62 15.32
N GLN A 219 6.58 -7.13 14.86
CA GLN A 219 5.72 -7.80 13.87
C GLN A 219 5.46 -6.87 12.70
N ALA A 220 5.33 -7.44 11.50
CA ALA A 220 4.87 -6.71 10.35
C ALA A 220 3.34 -6.50 10.37
N PRO A 221 2.83 -5.38 9.85
CA PRO A 221 1.39 -5.13 9.76
C PRO A 221 0.71 -6.16 8.87
N GLY A 222 -0.50 -6.54 9.20
CA GLY A 222 -1.29 -7.42 8.34
C GLY A 222 -1.74 -6.74 7.08
N HIS A 223 -2.25 -5.50 7.15
CA HIS A 223 -2.42 -4.68 5.96
C HIS A 223 -1.23 -3.74 5.81
N GLN A 224 -0.50 -3.94 4.72
CA GLN A 224 0.65 -3.15 4.35
C GLN A 224 0.23 -1.74 3.92
N GLU A 225 1.02 -0.78 4.20
CA GLU A 225 0.93 0.63 3.80
C GLU A 225 2.05 1.44 4.46
N ILE A 226 2.32 1.17 5.74
CA ILE A 226 3.27 1.95 6.53
C ILE A 226 4.68 1.87 5.96
N GLU A 227 5.03 0.77 5.30
CA GLU A 227 6.35 0.57 4.72
C GLU A 227 6.67 1.62 3.65
N LEU A 228 5.73 1.83 2.71
CA LEU A 228 5.91 2.84 1.64
C LEU A 228 5.73 4.27 2.17
N ALA A 229 4.82 4.47 3.12
CA ALA A 229 4.57 5.77 3.73
C ALA A 229 5.77 6.28 4.55
N LEU A 230 6.49 5.40 5.26
CA LEU A 230 7.72 5.74 5.98
C LEU A 230 8.84 6.17 5.01
N VAL A 231 8.94 5.58 3.82
CA VAL A 231 9.89 6.04 2.81
C VAL A 231 9.55 7.46 2.35
N LYS A 232 8.26 7.78 2.11
CA LYS A 232 7.83 9.15 1.77
C LYS A 232 8.11 10.13 2.92
N LEU A 233 7.90 9.70 4.16
CA LEU A 233 8.19 10.51 5.34
C LEU A 233 9.70 10.82 5.44
N HIS A 234 10.56 9.81 5.21
CA HIS A 234 12.01 10.01 5.06
C HIS A 234 12.34 11.02 3.96
N GLN A 235 11.75 10.88 2.77
CA GLN A 235 12.05 11.75 1.62
C GLN A 235 11.73 13.23 1.87
N VAL A 236 10.77 13.54 2.72
CA VAL A 236 10.38 14.93 3.02
C VAL A 236 11.10 15.50 4.23
N THR A 237 11.50 14.65 5.19
CA THR A 237 12.12 15.09 6.45
C THR A 237 13.64 14.94 6.45
N GLY A 238 14.18 14.04 5.62
CA GLY A 238 15.60 13.64 5.65
C GLY A 238 15.99 12.76 6.85
N ASN A 239 15.01 12.30 7.65
CA ASN A 239 15.27 11.50 8.84
C ASN A 239 15.44 10.02 8.45
N GLU A 240 16.66 9.51 8.57
CA GLU A 240 17.03 8.12 8.23
C GLU A 240 16.29 7.08 9.07
N LEU A 241 15.83 7.43 10.27
CA LEU A 241 15.08 6.52 11.13
C LEU A 241 13.84 5.96 10.42
N TYR A 242 13.13 6.80 9.65
CA TYR A 242 11.91 6.37 8.97
C TYR A 242 12.21 5.38 7.84
N LEU A 243 13.29 5.57 7.11
CA LEU A 243 13.75 4.61 6.10
C LEU A 243 14.20 3.29 6.73
N ASP A 244 14.89 3.35 7.88
CA ASP A 244 15.27 2.16 8.64
C ASP A 244 14.06 1.40 9.19
N MET A 245 13.02 2.10 9.64
CA MET A 245 11.76 1.50 10.07
C MET A 245 11.04 0.80 8.91
N ALA A 246 10.95 1.44 7.74
CA ALA A 246 10.36 0.83 6.53
C ALA A 246 11.05 -0.49 6.20
N LYS A 247 12.38 -0.49 6.17
CA LYS A 247 13.18 -1.70 5.94
C LYS A 247 12.94 -2.75 7.03
N LYS A 248 12.89 -2.38 8.32
CA LYS A 248 12.65 -3.31 9.42
C LYS A 248 11.28 -4.00 9.28
N PHE A 249 10.21 -3.29 8.94
CA PHE A 249 8.89 -3.89 8.70
C PHE A 249 8.91 -4.90 7.54
N ILE A 250 9.65 -4.62 6.49
CA ILE A 250 9.88 -5.56 5.37
C ILE A 250 10.68 -6.78 5.84
N ASP A 251 11.76 -6.58 6.58
CA ASP A 251 12.67 -7.64 7.02
C ASP A 251 12.04 -8.61 8.02
N VAL A 252 11.12 -8.15 8.88
CA VAL A 252 10.46 -9.01 9.87
C VAL A 252 9.26 -9.76 9.30
N ARG A 253 8.76 -9.40 8.12
CA ARG A 253 7.61 -10.06 7.49
C ARG A 253 7.93 -11.49 7.11
N GLY A 254 7.09 -12.43 7.60
CA GLY A 254 7.29 -13.87 7.43
C GLY A 254 8.48 -14.45 8.21
N VAL A 255 9.06 -13.67 9.13
CA VAL A 255 10.20 -14.08 9.98
C VAL A 255 9.81 -14.14 11.45
N THR A 256 9.30 -13.05 12.01
CA THR A 256 9.04 -12.94 13.46
C THR A 256 7.65 -13.42 13.85
N TYR A 257 6.73 -13.38 12.93
CA TYR A 257 5.35 -13.85 13.13
C TYR A 257 4.80 -14.42 11.82
N CYS A 258 4.27 -15.63 11.90
CA CYS A 258 3.56 -16.32 10.83
C CYS A 258 2.17 -16.71 11.36
N PRO A 259 1.07 -16.13 10.83
CA PRO A 259 -0.27 -16.53 11.24
C PRO A 259 -0.52 -18.00 10.94
N GLU A 260 -1.35 -18.64 11.76
CA GLU A 260 -1.82 -20.00 11.53
C GLU A 260 -3.33 -19.99 11.24
N GLY A 261 -3.77 -20.70 10.20
CA GLY A 261 -5.19 -20.76 9.83
C GLY A 261 -5.43 -20.81 8.33
N GLU A 262 -6.68 -20.63 7.96
CA GLU A 262 -7.16 -20.67 6.58
C GLU A 262 -7.85 -19.35 6.18
N GLY A 263 -8.02 -19.14 4.87
CA GLY A 263 -8.67 -17.94 4.33
C GLY A 263 -7.97 -16.66 4.76
N VAL A 264 -8.71 -15.73 5.34
CA VAL A 264 -8.16 -14.44 5.82
C VAL A 264 -7.22 -14.58 7.03
N MET A 265 -7.18 -15.75 7.66
CA MET A 265 -6.26 -16.10 8.75
C MET A 265 -5.04 -16.87 8.26
N SER A 266 -4.95 -17.20 6.98
CA SER A 266 -3.80 -17.93 6.44
C SER A 266 -2.52 -17.07 6.43
N PRO A 267 -1.34 -17.68 6.52
CA PRO A 267 -0.07 -16.95 6.42
C PRO A 267 0.12 -16.28 5.06
N THR A 268 -0.51 -16.80 4.00
CA THR A 268 -0.46 -16.21 2.66
C THR A 268 -1.28 -14.94 2.56
N TYR A 269 -2.36 -14.80 3.33
CA TYR A 269 -3.30 -13.68 3.22
C TYR A 269 -2.62 -12.30 3.30
N ALA A 270 -1.68 -12.13 4.23
CA ALA A 270 -0.91 -10.91 4.42
C ALA A 270 0.57 -11.08 4.03
N GLN A 271 0.88 -12.00 3.11
CA GLN A 271 2.22 -12.29 2.59
C GLN A 271 3.25 -12.61 3.71
N GLN A 272 2.82 -13.34 4.75
CA GLN A 272 3.67 -13.73 5.88
C GLN A 272 4.06 -15.22 5.86
N HIS A 273 3.82 -15.92 4.76
CA HIS A 273 4.10 -17.36 4.57
C HIS A 273 5.60 -17.68 4.42
N LEU A 274 6.39 -16.71 3.96
CA LEU A 274 7.85 -16.81 3.77
C LEU A 274 8.48 -15.42 4.03
N PRO A 275 9.77 -15.38 4.41
CA PRO A 275 10.55 -14.14 4.34
C PRO A 275 10.43 -13.51 2.95
N VAL A 276 10.30 -12.19 2.87
CA VAL A 276 10.01 -11.51 1.59
C VAL A 276 11.02 -11.80 0.48
N ARG A 277 12.30 -12.01 0.83
CA ARG A 277 13.35 -12.32 -0.14
C ARG A 277 13.26 -13.74 -0.71
N GLU A 278 12.49 -14.61 -0.08
CA GLU A 278 12.25 -16.00 -0.53
C GLU A 278 10.96 -16.15 -1.32
N GLN A 279 10.07 -15.16 -1.30
CA GLN A 279 8.82 -15.16 -2.06
C GLN A 279 9.10 -15.11 -3.56
N ARG A 280 8.33 -15.90 -4.34
CA ARG A 280 8.48 -15.99 -5.81
C ARG A 280 7.15 -15.90 -6.55
N THR A 281 6.03 -15.95 -5.84
CA THR A 281 4.67 -15.91 -6.36
C THR A 281 3.85 -14.87 -5.61
N ALA A 282 2.88 -14.27 -6.29
CA ALA A 282 1.92 -13.37 -5.68
C ALA A 282 0.81 -14.21 -5.00
N GLU A 283 0.67 -14.04 -3.70
CA GLU A 283 -0.26 -14.82 -2.88
C GLU A 283 -1.15 -13.92 -2.01
N GLY A 284 -2.30 -14.43 -1.62
CA GLY A 284 -3.18 -13.81 -0.66
C GLY A 284 -3.91 -12.57 -1.18
N HIS A 285 -4.20 -11.63 -0.29
CA HIS A 285 -4.98 -10.43 -0.60
C HIS A 285 -4.21 -9.48 -1.53
N SER A 286 -4.83 -9.11 -2.65
CA SER A 286 -4.14 -8.41 -3.74
C SER A 286 -3.67 -7.01 -3.34
N VAL A 287 -4.49 -6.21 -2.66
CA VAL A 287 -4.11 -4.84 -2.26
C VAL A 287 -2.95 -4.86 -1.27
N ARG A 288 -3.01 -5.75 -0.27
CA ARG A 288 -1.92 -5.96 0.70
C ARG A 288 -0.60 -6.27 0.01
N ALA A 289 -0.65 -7.18 -0.96
CA ALA A 289 0.49 -7.57 -1.76
C ALA A 289 1.07 -6.39 -2.56
N MET A 290 0.23 -5.65 -3.28
CA MET A 290 0.69 -4.51 -4.08
C MET A 290 1.34 -3.41 -3.23
N TYR A 291 0.82 -3.13 -2.06
CA TYR A 291 1.41 -2.17 -1.14
C TYR A 291 2.75 -2.65 -0.57
N LEU A 292 2.84 -3.93 -0.20
CA LEU A 292 4.12 -4.53 0.21
C LEU A 292 5.18 -4.41 -0.89
N TYR A 293 4.84 -4.83 -2.10
CA TYR A 293 5.79 -4.81 -3.22
C TYR A 293 6.17 -3.37 -3.61
N SER A 294 5.25 -2.42 -3.47
CA SER A 294 5.53 -0.99 -3.60
C SER A 294 6.56 -0.52 -2.57
N GLY A 295 6.36 -0.84 -1.30
CA GLY A 295 7.31 -0.51 -0.23
C GLY A 295 8.68 -1.16 -0.41
N MET A 296 8.70 -2.43 -0.85
CA MET A 296 9.96 -3.12 -1.19
C MET A 296 10.71 -2.40 -2.32
N ALA A 297 10.01 -2.01 -3.39
CA ALA A 297 10.60 -1.26 -4.51
C ALA A 297 11.10 0.13 -4.09
N ASP A 298 10.37 0.82 -3.20
CA ASP A 298 10.81 2.10 -2.62
C ASP A 298 12.10 1.95 -1.79
N VAL A 299 12.24 0.87 -1.01
CA VAL A 299 13.47 0.57 -0.26
C VAL A 299 14.61 0.22 -1.20
N VAL A 300 14.37 -0.49 -2.30
CA VAL A 300 15.40 -0.70 -3.36
C VAL A 300 15.87 0.64 -3.90
N ALA A 301 14.94 1.51 -4.30
CA ALA A 301 15.28 2.78 -4.94
C ALA A 301 15.96 3.77 -3.98
N THR A 302 15.53 3.82 -2.70
CA THR A 302 15.98 4.85 -1.74
C THR A 302 17.19 4.39 -0.92
N LYS A 303 17.20 3.12 -0.49
CA LYS A 303 18.29 2.58 0.37
C LYS A 303 19.33 1.76 -0.42
N GLY A 304 19.02 1.39 -1.67
CA GLY A 304 19.91 0.57 -2.49
C GLY A 304 19.89 -0.92 -2.10
N ASP A 305 18.85 -1.43 -1.42
CA ASP A 305 18.77 -2.85 -1.03
C ASP A 305 18.40 -3.74 -2.23
N SER A 306 19.39 -3.99 -3.08
CA SER A 306 19.23 -4.84 -4.26
C SER A 306 18.88 -6.30 -3.95
N THR A 307 18.99 -6.75 -2.69
CA THR A 307 18.63 -8.13 -2.30
C THR A 307 17.14 -8.43 -2.44
N LEU A 308 16.30 -7.41 -2.54
CA LEU A 308 14.86 -7.53 -2.76
C LEU A 308 14.48 -7.75 -4.24
N ILE A 309 15.35 -7.37 -5.19
CA ILE A 309 15.06 -7.40 -6.63
C ILE A 309 14.69 -8.79 -7.14
N PRO A 310 15.41 -9.89 -6.82
CA PRO A 310 15.05 -11.21 -7.32
C PRO A 310 13.64 -11.68 -6.93
N ALA A 311 13.19 -11.31 -5.72
CA ALA A 311 11.82 -11.59 -5.28
C ALA A 311 10.81 -10.73 -6.04
N LEU A 312 11.04 -9.42 -6.14
CA LEU A 312 10.17 -8.48 -6.85
C LEU A 312 9.99 -8.86 -8.33
N GLU A 313 11.07 -9.21 -9.03
CA GLU A 313 11.02 -9.64 -10.43
C GLU A 313 10.25 -10.97 -10.60
N SER A 314 10.53 -11.98 -9.76
CA SER A 314 9.78 -13.23 -9.80
C SER A 314 8.30 -13.05 -9.58
N ILE A 315 7.94 -12.25 -8.58
CA ILE A 315 6.54 -11.94 -8.24
C ILE A 315 5.87 -11.15 -9.36
N TRP A 316 6.56 -10.17 -9.94
CA TRP A 316 6.05 -9.39 -11.06
C TRP A 316 5.72 -10.28 -12.26
N HIS A 317 6.60 -11.19 -12.63
CA HIS A 317 6.35 -12.18 -13.67
C HIS A 317 5.20 -13.13 -13.33
N ASP A 318 5.08 -13.57 -12.09
CA ASP A 318 3.94 -14.40 -11.67
C ASP A 318 2.61 -13.64 -11.78
N ILE A 319 2.59 -12.34 -11.46
CA ILE A 319 1.42 -11.48 -11.63
C ILE A 319 1.10 -11.31 -13.12
N VAL A 320 2.01 -10.72 -13.86
CA VAL A 320 1.73 -10.23 -15.23
C VAL A 320 1.49 -11.39 -16.21
N ASP A 321 2.28 -12.46 -16.09
CA ASP A 321 2.20 -13.58 -17.01
C ASP A 321 1.06 -14.57 -16.68
N LYS A 322 0.52 -14.56 -15.42
CA LYS A 322 -0.35 -15.64 -14.95
C LYS A 322 -1.57 -15.22 -14.13
N LYS A 323 -1.57 -14.04 -13.47
CA LYS A 323 -2.57 -13.68 -12.45
C LYS A 323 -3.22 -12.31 -12.67
N MET A 324 -2.85 -11.59 -13.70
CA MET A 324 -3.41 -10.29 -14.06
C MET A 324 -4.53 -10.48 -15.09
N HIS A 325 -5.68 -9.87 -14.84
CA HIS A 325 -6.77 -9.79 -15.81
C HIS A 325 -6.40 -8.89 -17.00
N ILE A 326 -7.10 -9.07 -18.13
CA ILE A 326 -6.81 -8.34 -19.38
C ILE A 326 -6.91 -6.82 -19.26
N ASN A 327 -7.71 -6.33 -18.31
CA ASN A 327 -7.88 -4.91 -17.99
C ASN A 327 -6.80 -4.37 -17.03
N GLY A 328 -5.80 -5.18 -16.64
CA GLY A 328 -4.78 -4.81 -15.67
C GLY A 328 -5.19 -4.98 -14.21
N GLY A 329 -6.38 -5.52 -13.96
CA GLY A 329 -6.91 -5.77 -12.63
C GLY A 329 -6.37 -7.04 -11.99
N LEU A 330 -6.51 -7.14 -10.67
CA LEU A 330 -5.97 -8.20 -9.83
C LEU A 330 -7.02 -8.70 -8.84
N GLY A 331 -6.94 -9.99 -8.50
CA GLY A 331 -7.81 -10.57 -7.48
C GLY A 331 -8.89 -11.46 -8.06
N ALA A 332 -8.54 -12.71 -8.41
CA ALA A 332 -9.48 -13.68 -8.97
C ALA A 332 -10.44 -14.28 -7.94
N VAL A 333 -10.08 -14.25 -6.63
CA VAL A 333 -10.79 -14.95 -5.55
C VAL A 333 -11.53 -13.99 -4.63
N PRO A 334 -12.88 -13.90 -4.70
CA PRO A 334 -13.66 -12.97 -3.87
C PRO A 334 -13.53 -13.23 -2.35
N GLY A 335 -13.45 -14.49 -1.93
CA GLY A 335 -13.47 -14.86 -0.51
C GLY A 335 -12.29 -14.36 0.31
N ILE A 336 -11.15 -14.09 -0.34
CA ILE A 336 -9.93 -13.51 0.27
C ILE A 336 -9.54 -12.19 -0.37
N GLU A 337 -10.35 -11.67 -1.29
CA GLU A 337 -10.05 -10.43 -2.05
C GLU A 337 -8.65 -10.50 -2.71
N GLY A 338 -8.32 -11.67 -3.26
CA GLY A 338 -6.93 -11.99 -3.53
C GLY A 338 -6.65 -12.81 -4.77
N PHE A 339 -5.36 -13.14 -4.92
CA PHE A 339 -4.86 -13.93 -6.02
C PHE A 339 -5.39 -15.36 -5.99
N GLY A 340 -5.76 -15.87 -7.15
CA GLY A 340 -6.07 -17.28 -7.40
C GLY A 340 -4.84 -18.05 -7.91
N PRO A 341 -5.03 -19.35 -8.21
CA PRO A 341 -4.05 -20.14 -8.92
C PRO A 341 -3.66 -19.54 -10.27
N ALA A 342 -2.47 -19.89 -10.77
CA ALA A 342 -2.00 -19.43 -12.07
C ALA A 342 -3.00 -19.75 -13.19
N TYR A 343 -3.30 -18.75 -14.04
CA TYR A 343 -4.23 -18.82 -15.17
C TYR A 343 -5.72 -19.02 -14.79
N GLU A 344 -6.08 -18.97 -13.52
CA GLU A 344 -7.48 -18.92 -13.08
C GLU A 344 -7.95 -17.46 -12.99
N LEU A 345 -8.49 -16.94 -14.10
CA LEU A 345 -8.93 -15.56 -14.27
C LEU A 345 -10.40 -15.52 -14.73
N PRO A 346 -11.36 -15.84 -13.83
CA PRO A 346 -12.78 -15.85 -14.19
C PRO A 346 -13.28 -14.46 -14.56
N ASN A 347 -14.15 -14.36 -15.57
CA ASN A 347 -14.71 -13.09 -16.02
C ASN A 347 -15.86 -12.61 -15.13
N LYS A 348 -16.70 -13.53 -14.65
CA LYS A 348 -17.93 -13.22 -13.91
C LYS A 348 -17.73 -13.26 -12.40
N ASP A 349 -17.13 -14.32 -11.92
CA ASP A 349 -16.99 -14.60 -10.49
C ASP A 349 -15.58 -14.19 -9.97
N THR A 350 -15.09 -13.05 -10.45
CA THR A 350 -13.83 -12.45 -10.01
C THR A 350 -14.10 -11.32 -9.01
N TYR A 351 -13.12 -11.01 -8.18
CA TYR A 351 -13.17 -9.82 -7.33
C TYR A 351 -12.65 -8.58 -8.07
N ASP A 352 -11.51 -8.66 -8.71
CA ASP A 352 -10.91 -7.61 -9.56
C ASP A 352 -11.13 -6.19 -8.98
N GLU A 353 -10.61 -5.96 -7.77
CA GLU A 353 -10.87 -4.78 -6.97
C GLU A 353 -10.18 -3.54 -7.55
N THR A 354 -10.89 -2.40 -7.60
CA THR A 354 -10.29 -1.12 -8.01
C THR A 354 -9.06 -0.75 -7.18
N CYS A 355 -9.05 -1.01 -5.86
CA CYS A 355 -7.88 -0.74 -5.01
C CYS A 355 -6.67 -1.58 -5.43
N ALA A 356 -6.88 -2.82 -5.86
CA ALA A 356 -5.80 -3.68 -6.34
C ALA A 356 -5.21 -3.16 -7.67
N ALA A 357 -6.05 -2.61 -8.56
CA ALA A 357 -5.59 -1.95 -9.77
C ALA A 357 -4.79 -0.67 -9.48
N VAL A 358 -5.24 0.15 -8.53
CA VAL A 358 -4.46 1.30 -8.03
C VAL A 358 -3.11 0.83 -7.49
N GLY A 359 -3.10 -0.21 -6.65
CA GLY A 359 -1.88 -0.80 -6.11
C GLY A 359 -0.95 -1.33 -7.22
N ASN A 360 -1.52 -1.91 -8.29
CA ASN A 360 -0.75 -2.38 -9.45
C ASN A 360 -0.06 -1.21 -10.17
N VAL A 361 -0.74 -0.09 -10.37
CA VAL A 361 -0.12 1.13 -10.92
C VAL A 361 1.02 1.62 -10.01
N LEU A 362 0.77 1.68 -8.69
CA LEU A 362 1.77 2.14 -7.72
C LEU A 362 3.01 1.25 -7.69
N PHE A 363 2.84 -0.08 -7.71
CA PHE A 363 3.95 -1.03 -7.72
C PHE A 363 4.78 -0.92 -9.01
N ASN A 364 4.13 -0.93 -10.16
CA ASN A 364 4.81 -0.84 -11.44
C ASN A 364 5.55 0.50 -11.62
N TYR A 365 4.95 1.61 -11.19
CA TYR A 365 5.63 2.90 -11.21
C TYR A 365 6.91 2.91 -10.36
N ARG A 366 6.88 2.32 -9.17
CA ARG A 366 8.04 2.21 -8.28
C ARG A 366 9.12 1.29 -8.83
N MET A 367 8.73 0.16 -9.43
CA MET A 367 9.67 -0.71 -10.13
C MET A 367 10.34 0.01 -11.30
N PHE A 368 9.58 0.81 -12.06
CA PHE A 368 10.16 1.66 -13.10
C PHE A 368 11.17 2.66 -12.53
N LEU A 369 10.86 3.34 -11.44
CA LEU A 369 11.79 4.27 -10.79
C LEU A 369 13.07 3.55 -10.29
N ALA A 370 12.94 2.35 -9.77
CA ALA A 370 14.06 1.56 -9.24
C ALA A 370 14.96 0.99 -10.33
N THR A 371 14.41 0.64 -11.51
CA THR A 371 15.13 -0.13 -12.53
C THR A 371 15.32 0.61 -13.85
N GLY A 372 14.44 1.55 -14.20
CA GLY A 372 14.41 2.22 -15.51
C GLY A 372 13.85 1.37 -16.64
N ASP A 373 13.27 0.18 -16.37
CA ASP A 373 12.74 -0.72 -17.39
C ASP A 373 11.30 -0.34 -17.78
N ALA A 374 11.08 -0.06 -19.07
CA ALA A 374 9.79 0.39 -19.61
C ALA A 374 8.66 -0.64 -19.48
N LYS A 375 8.96 -1.94 -19.33
CA LYS A 375 7.95 -3.00 -19.16
C LYS A 375 6.98 -2.71 -18.00
N TYR A 376 7.45 -2.04 -16.96
CA TYR A 376 6.63 -1.64 -15.82
C TYR A 376 5.66 -0.51 -16.18
N VAL A 377 6.09 0.42 -17.03
CA VAL A 377 5.21 1.52 -17.50
C VAL A 377 4.08 0.97 -18.36
N ASP A 378 4.37 -0.02 -19.22
CA ASP A 378 3.36 -0.66 -20.05
C ASP A 378 2.24 -1.30 -19.20
N VAL A 379 2.60 -2.00 -18.12
CA VAL A 379 1.61 -2.61 -17.20
C VAL A 379 0.87 -1.53 -16.41
N ALA A 380 1.56 -0.52 -15.91
CA ALA A 380 0.92 0.60 -15.20
C ALA A 380 -0.10 1.32 -16.08
N GLU A 381 0.21 1.53 -17.37
CA GLU A 381 -0.68 2.16 -18.34
C GLU A 381 -1.94 1.31 -18.57
N VAL A 382 -1.81 0.00 -18.78
CA VAL A 382 -2.95 -0.92 -18.94
C VAL A 382 -3.86 -0.85 -17.71
N ALA A 383 -3.32 -0.99 -16.50
CA ALA A 383 -4.09 -0.95 -15.26
C ALA A 383 -4.77 0.41 -15.05
N LEU A 384 -4.07 1.52 -15.30
CA LEU A 384 -4.59 2.86 -15.12
C LEU A 384 -5.80 3.13 -16.03
N TYR A 385 -5.65 2.90 -17.34
CA TYR A 385 -6.68 3.25 -18.32
C TYR A 385 -7.87 2.29 -18.32
N ASN A 386 -7.68 1.01 -18.02
CA ASN A 386 -8.70 0.00 -18.23
C ASN A 386 -9.38 -0.50 -16.93
N ASN A 387 -8.77 -0.26 -15.76
CA ASN A 387 -9.35 -0.66 -14.49
C ASN A 387 -9.51 0.52 -13.52
N VAL A 388 -8.43 1.24 -13.18
CA VAL A 388 -8.51 2.37 -12.23
C VAL A 388 -9.52 3.43 -12.69
N LEU A 389 -9.45 3.86 -13.94
CA LEU A 389 -10.40 4.84 -14.49
C LEU A 389 -11.81 4.29 -14.66
N ALA A 390 -11.97 2.98 -14.86
CA ALA A 390 -13.29 2.34 -14.91
C ALA A 390 -13.98 2.30 -13.53
N GLY A 391 -13.19 2.37 -12.45
CA GLY A 391 -13.70 2.38 -11.08
C GLY A 391 -14.46 3.64 -10.69
N VAL A 392 -14.43 4.71 -11.50
CA VAL A 392 -15.11 5.99 -11.22
C VAL A 392 -15.90 6.44 -12.45
N ASN A 393 -17.17 6.82 -12.27
CA ASN A 393 -17.97 7.37 -13.36
C ASN A 393 -17.44 8.75 -13.80
N LEU A 394 -17.85 9.21 -14.99
CA LEU A 394 -17.37 10.48 -15.55
C LEU A 394 -17.84 11.70 -14.74
N GLU A 395 -18.95 11.59 -14.02
CA GLU A 395 -19.48 12.62 -13.12
C GLU A 395 -18.74 12.67 -11.76
N GLY A 396 -17.92 11.65 -11.41
CA GLY A 396 -17.10 11.61 -10.20
C GLY A 396 -17.84 11.31 -8.89
N ASN A 397 -19.07 10.80 -8.93
CA ASN A 397 -19.90 10.57 -7.74
C ASN A 397 -20.45 9.14 -7.60
N ARG A 398 -19.99 8.22 -8.45
CA ARG A 398 -20.31 6.78 -8.39
C ARG A 398 -19.04 5.97 -8.64
N PHE A 399 -18.95 4.83 -7.94
CA PHE A 399 -17.75 4.01 -7.92
C PHE A 399 -18.11 2.54 -8.13
N PHE A 400 -17.23 1.82 -8.84
CA PHE A 400 -17.17 0.37 -8.78
C PHE A 400 -16.07 -0.05 -7.80
N TYR A 401 -16.41 -0.90 -6.84
CA TYR A 401 -15.44 -1.53 -5.97
C TYR A 401 -14.85 -2.76 -6.65
N VAL A 402 -15.70 -3.58 -7.25
CA VAL A 402 -15.36 -4.80 -7.99
C VAL A 402 -15.63 -4.56 -9.48
N ASN A 403 -14.67 -4.91 -10.35
CA ASN A 403 -14.72 -4.68 -11.78
C ASN A 403 -14.80 -6.01 -12.56
N VAL A 404 -15.92 -6.71 -12.45
CA VAL A 404 -16.13 -7.95 -13.20
C VAL A 404 -16.08 -7.71 -14.71
N LEU A 405 -15.50 -8.67 -15.47
CA LEU A 405 -15.35 -8.58 -16.92
C LEU A 405 -16.57 -9.11 -17.70
N GLU A 406 -17.55 -9.69 -16.99
CA GLU A 406 -18.79 -10.21 -17.57
C GLU A 406 -20.00 -9.65 -16.81
N ALA A 407 -20.86 -8.91 -17.50
CA ALA A 407 -22.11 -8.39 -16.95
C ALA A 407 -23.28 -9.28 -17.34
N ASP A 408 -24.13 -9.63 -16.38
CA ASP A 408 -25.39 -10.37 -16.61
C ASP A 408 -26.62 -9.46 -16.76
N GLY A 409 -26.42 -8.16 -16.80
CA GLY A 409 -27.49 -7.15 -16.94
C GLY A 409 -28.36 -6.96 -15.69
N LYS A 410 -27.98 -7.54 -14.55
CA LYS A 410 -28.78 -7.49 -13.31
C LYS A 410 -28.16 -6.63 -12.22
N LYS A 411 -26.99 -6.09 -12.44
CA LYS A 411 -26.28 -5.20 -11.49
C LYS A 411 -26.07 -3.83 -12.11
#